data_9f202f7492580321a90bf4afd5539fc1
#
_entry.id   9f202f7492580321a90bf4afd5539fc1
#
_cell.length_a   1.000
_cell.length_b   1.000
_cell.length_c   1.000
_cell.angle_alpha   90.00
_cell.angle_beta   90.00
_cell.angle_gamma   90.00
#
_symmetry.space_group_name_H-M   'P 1'
#
loop_
_entity.id
_entity.type
_entity.pdbx_description
1 polymer ?
#
loop_
_entity_poly.entity_id
_entity_poly.type
_entity_poly.pdbx_seq_one_letter_code
_entity_poly.pdbx_strand_id
1 'polypeptide(L)'
;MCQSKYKFELNAAEIVGNHFHLVIRTLKDEDTISRIMQFIKARTAEKYNKATGRVGPFWNERFGSTIIEESSNPEEYQFWLFWYIGYNPVKKGESRDPRENYIGFINCYLKEGFELPIKITVHHYFYRLGDSFSECAKRFLFYEDAYRKRIALYF
;
A
#
# COMPACT_ATOMS: atom_id res chain seq x y z
N MET A 1 7.37 6.32 -13.44
CA MET A 1 8.81 6.65 -13.28
C MET A 1 9.58 5.60 -12.47
N CYS A 2 9.26 5.25 -11.21
CA CYS A 2 9.98 4.21 -10.48
C CYS A 2 9.74 2.81 -11.08
N GLN A 3 8.49 2.45 -11.32
CA GLN A 3 8.11 1.16 -11.95
C GLN A 3 8.55 1.01 -13.42
N SER A 4 8.92 2.08 -14.09
CA SER A 4 9.53 2.01 -15.41
C SER A 4 11.04 1.80 -15.37
N LYS A 5 11.67 2.09 -14.22
CA LYS A 5 13.11 1.90 -14.02
C LYS A 5 13.45 0.58 -13.32
N TYR A 6 12.61 0.17 -12.37
CA TYR A 6 12.81 -1.04 -11.55
C TYR A 6 11.63 -1.99 -11.73
N LYS A 7 11.90 -3.26 -11.85
CA LYS A 7 10.88 -4.30 -11.99
C LYS A 7 10.42 -4.76 -10.61
N PHE A 8 9.21 -4.37 -10.24
CA PHE A 8 8.55 -4.80 -9.01
C PHE A 8 7.04 -4.65 -9.17
N GLU A 9 6.31 -5.37 -8.33
CA GLU A 9 4.88 -5.18 -8.18
C GLU A 9 4.62 -4.27 -6.98
N LEU A 10 3.79 -3.25 -7.17
CA LEU A 10 3.25 -2.43 -6.10
C LEU A 10 1.84 -2.94 -5.79
N ASN A 11 1.69 -3.61 -4.66
CA ASN A 11 0.43 -4.24 -4.30
C ASN A 11 -0.46 -3.36 -3.44
N ALA A 12 0.12 -2.44 -2.69
CA ALA A 12 -0.60 -1.41 -1.96
C ALA A 12 0.25 -0.14 -1.86
N ALA A 13 -0.41 1.00 -1.88
CA ALA A 13 0.19 2.30 -1.63
C ALA A 13 -0.82 3.22 -0.95
N GLU A 14 -0.40 3.88 0.13
CA GLU A 14 -1.20 4.83 0.86
C GLU A 14 -0.32 5.98 1.33
N ILE A 15 -0.78 7.20 1.16
CA ILE A 15 -0.08 8.41 1.60
C ILE A 15 -0.95 9.09 2.66
N VAL A 16 -0.38 9.35 3.82
CA VAL A 16 -1.09 9.93 4.96
C VAL A 16 -0.21 11.00 5.60
N GLY A 17 -0.62 12.25 5.52
CA GLY A 17 0.14 13.36 6.09
C GLY A 17 1.57 13.40 5.56
N ASN A 18 2.53 13.14 6.44
CA ASN A 18 3.96 13.21 6.15
C ASN A 18 4.65 11.86 5.95
N HIS A 19 3.91 10.78 5.85
CA HIS A 19 4.45 9.43 5.64
C HIS A 19 3.64 8.65 4.60
N PHE A 20 4.19 7.55 4.14
CA PHE A 20 3.55 6.66 3.19
C PHE A 20 3.78 5.20 3.57
N HIS A 21 2.85 4.37 3.19
CA HIS A 21 2.92 2.91 3.31
C HIS A 21 2.92 2.29 1.91
N LEU A 22 3.85 1.37 1.67
CA LEU A 22 3.93 0.63 0.41
C LEU A 22 4.00 -0.86 0.72
N VAL A 23 3.27 -1.67 -0.04
CA VAL A 23 3.49 -3.11 -0.11
C VAL A 23 4.07 -3.41 -1.49
N ILE A 24 5.33 -3.83 -1.47
CA ILE A 24 6.13 -4.07 -2.67
C ILE A 24 6.51 -5.55 -2.72
N ARG A 25 6.27 -6.17 -3.87
CA ARG A 25 6.79 -7.50 -4.18
C ARG A 25 7.92 -7.35 -5.20
N THR A 26 9.14 -7.72 -4.77
CA THR A 26 10.28 -7.80 -5.66
C THR A 26 10.23 -9.12 -6.43
N LEU A 27 10.63 -9.08 -7.69
CA LEU A 27 10.74 -10.27 -8.51
C LEU A 27 12.09 -10.93 -8.28
N LYS A 28 12.15 -12.24 -8.48
CA LYS A 28 13.39 -13.01 -8.31
C LYS A 28 14.48 -12.47 -9.24
N ASP A 29 15.68 -12.31 -8.73
CA ASP A 29 16.86 -11.80 -9.46
C ASP A 29 16.74 -10.34 -10.00
N GLU A 30 15.78 -9.60 -9.50
CA GLU A 30 15.56 -8.19 -9.85
C GLU A 30 16.01 -7.23 -8.73
N ASP A 31 15.60 -6.00 -8.80
CA ASP A 31 16.03 -4.94 -7.88
C ASP A 31 15.59 -5.17 -6.43
N THR A 32 16.44 -4.83 -5.50
CA THR A 32 16.15 -4.93 -4.07
C THR A 32 15.22 -3.81 -3.60
N ILE A 33 14.47 -4.09 -2.52
CA ILE A 33 13.62 -3.09 -1.87
C ILE A 33 14.41 -1.82 -1.50
N SER A 34 15.67 -1.97 -1.07
CA SER A 34 16.53 -0.84 -0.71
C SER A 34 16.81 0.08 -1.88
N ARG A 35 17.09 -0.45 -3.07
CA ARG A 35 17.32 0.34 -4.29
C ARG A 35 16.05 1.06 -4.75
N ILE A 36 14.90 0.37 -4.70
CA ILE A 36 13.59 0.92 -5.02
C ILE A 36 13.28 2.10 -4.08
N MET A 37 13.42 1.87 -2.77
CA MET A 37 13.14 2.89 -1.75
C MET A 37 14.10 4.07 -1.83
N GLN A 38 15.39 3.84 -2.07
CA GLN A 38 16.36 4.91 -2.29
C GLN A 38 15.94 5.81 -3.45
N PHE A 39 15.53 5.21 -4.55
CA PHE A 39 15.08 5.96 -5.73
C PHE A 39 13.80 6.78 -5.44
N ILE A 40 12.79 6.15 -4.81
CA ILE A 40 11.53 6.83 -4.47
C ILE A 40 11.82 8.03 -3.56
N LYS A 41 12.59 7.82 -2.49
CA LYS A 41 12.93 8.88 -1.53
C LYS A 41 13.72 10.02 -2.17
N ALA A 42 14.72 9.72 -2.98
CA ALA A 42 15.53 10.73 -3.65
C ALA A 42 14.68 11.58 -4.63
N ARG A 43 13.86 10.93 -5.45
CA ARG A 43 13.01 11.65 -6.42
C ARG A 43 11.89 12.45 -5.77
N THR A 44 11.31 11.96 -4.69
CA THR A 44 10.31 12.71 -3.93
C THR A 44 10.94 13.97 -3.31
N ALA A 45 12.09 13.82 -2.66
CA ALA A 45 12.82 14.94 -2.06
C ALA A 45 13.20 16.00 -3.11
N GLU A 46 13.76 15.57 -4.26
CA GLU A 46 14.14 16.46 -5.36
C GLU A 46 12.94 17.27 -5.87
N LYS A 47 11.83 16.59 -6.17
CA LYS A 47 10.62 17.24 -6.70
C LYS A 47 9.99 18.18 -5.69
N TYR A 48 9.89 17.76 -4.44
CA TYR A 48 9.31 18.58 -3.37
C TYR A 48 10.15 19.84 -3.12
N ASN A 49 11.47 19.68 -2.97
CA ASN A 49 12.37 20.81 -2.74
C ASN A 49 12.31 21.81 -3.91
N LYS A 50 12.30 21.30 -5.16
CA LYS A 50 12.15 22.14 -6.34
C LYS A 50 10.81 22.90 -6.38
N ALA A 51 9.73 22.24 -6.04
CA ALA A 51 8.38 22.84 -6.06
C ALA A 51 8.18 23.89 -4.96
N THR A 52 8.83 23.72 -3.81
CA THR A 52 8.65 24.57 -2.62
C THR A 52 9.78 25.56 -2.39
N GLY A 53 10.84 25.54 -3.21
CA GLY A 53 12.06 26.36 -3.00
C GLY A 53 12.88 25.93 -1.78
N ARG A 54 12.59 24.77 -1.19
CA ARG A 54 13.26 24.25 0.00
C ARG A 54 14.63 23.69 -0.36
N VAL A 55 15.58 23.85 0.55
CA VAL A 55 16.94 23.28 0.47
C VAL A 55 17.17 22.37 1.68
N GLY A 56 17.90 21.27 1.48
CA GLY A 56 18.28 20.33 2.54
C GLY A 56 17.49 19.02 2.55
N PRO A 57 17.71 18.17 3.57
CA PRO A 57 17.09 16.86 3.64
C PRO A 57 15.58 16.95 3.78
N PHE A 58 14.86 16.12 3.03
CA PHE A 58 13.41 15.99 3.09
C PHE A 58 12.97 14.87 4.05
N TRP A 59 13.73 13.77 4.08
CA TRP A 59 13.45 12.61 4.91
C TRP A 59 14.33 12.62 6.15
N ASN A 60 13.70 12.52 7.32
CA ASN A 60 14.42 12.53 8.59
C ASN A 60 14.96 11.15 8.97
N GLU A 61 14.28 10.08 8.53
CA GLU A 61 14.58 8.71 8.98
C GLU A 61 14.75 7.74 7.80
N ARG A 62 15.33 6.59 8.10
CA ARG A 62 15.35 5.44 7.20
C ARG A 62 13.93 4.86 7.11
N PHE A 63 13.62 4.16 6.02
CA PHE A 63 12.38 3.40 5.94
C PHE A 63 12.46 2.15 6.84
N GLY A 64 11.36 1.82 7.52
CA GLY A 64 11.16 0.51 8.14
C GLY A 64 10.59 -0.47 7.11
N SER A 65 10.93 -1.74 7.22
CA SER A 65 10.36 -2.80 6.38
C SER A 65 10.08 -4.06 7.19
N THR A 66 9.04 -4.78 6.78
CA THR A 66 8.65 -6.08 7.32
C THR A 66 8.42 -7.02 6.14
N ILE A 67 8.93 -8.25 6.25
CA ILE A 67 8.75 -9.29 5.23
C ILE A 67 7.47 -10.05 5.56
N ILE A 68 6.48 -9.98 4.66
CA ILE A 68 5.17 -10.59 4.86
C ILE A 68 5.28 -12.11 4.93
N GLU A 69 6.15 -12.70 4.11
CA GLU A 69 6.39 -14.13 4.00
C GLU A 69 6.99 -14.77 5.26
N GLU A 70 7.56 -13.97 6.16
CA GLU A 70 8.08 -14.45 7.46
C GLU A 70 6.99 -14.60 8.53
N SER A 71 5.76 -14.17 8.25
CA SER A 71 4.64 -14.38 9.17
C SER A 71 4.18 -15.84 9.17
N SER A 72 3.54 -16.28 10.25
CA SER A 72 3.00 -17.64 10.36
C SER A 72 1.89 -17.95 9.35
N ASN A 73 1.17 -16.93 8.90
CA ASN A 73 0.17 -17.00 7.84
C ASN A 73 0.28 -15.75 6.95
N PRO A 74 1.15 -15.78 5.92
CA PRO A 74 1.43 -14.62 5.09
C PRO A 74 0.19 -14.05 4.38
N GLU A 75 -0.71 -14.92 3.92
CA GLU A 75 -1.91 -14.52 3.19
C GLU A 75 -2.89 -13.74 4.09
N GLU A 76 -3.21 -14.29 5.24
CA GLU A 76 -4.08 -13.62 6.22
C GLU A 76 -3.46 -12.32 6.73
N TYR A 77 -2.16 -12.36 7.05
CA TYR A 77 -1.42 -11.19 7.48
C TYR A 77 -1.46 -10.06 6.45
N GLN A 78 -1.28 -10.39 5.17
CA GLN A 78 -1.32 -9.41 4.10
C GLN A 78 -2.69 -8.75 3.96
N PHE A 79 -3.79 -9.50 4.02
CA PHE A 79 -5.12 -8.91 3.93
C PHE A 79 -5.45 -8.03 5.14
N TRP A 80 -5.05 -8.46 6.33
CA TRP A 80 -5.17 -7.64 7.51
C TRP A 80 -4.33 -6.36 7.41
N LEU A 81 -3.09 -6.46 6.91
CA LEU A 81 -2.20 -5.34 6.66
C LEU A 81 -2.79 -4.36 5.63
N PHE A 82 -3.43 -4.86 4.58
CA PHE A 82 -4.08 -4.02 3.58
C PHE A 82 -5.17 -3.15 4.20
N TRP A 83 -6.02 -3.70 5.04
CA TRP A 83 -7.02 -2.93 5.75
C TRP A 83 -6.40 -1.98 6.78
N TYR A 84 -5.35 -2.41 7.47
CA TYR A 84 -4.59 -1.51 8.36
C TYR A 84 -4.06 -0.30 7.60
N ILE A 85 -3.45 -0.49 6.44
CA ILE A 85 -2.91 0.57 5.59
C ILE A 85 -4.05 1.44 5.04
N GLY A 86 -5.10 0.85 4.50
CA GLY A 86 -6.25 1.56 3.94
C GLY A 86 -7.00 2.43 4.94
N TYR A 87 -7.02 2.03 6.22
CA TYR A 87 -7.65 2.81 7.30
C TYR A 87 -6.77 3.93 7.86
N ASN A 88 -5.50 4.06 7.45
CA ASN A 88 -4.66 5.14 7.98
C ASN A 88 -5.21 6.55 7.70
N PRO A 89 -5.72 6.89 6.50
CA PRO A 89 -6.37 8.19 6.27
C PRO A 89 -7.60 8.41 7.17
N VAL A 90 -8.37 7.37 7.43
CA VAL A 90 -9.55 7.45 8.34
C VAL A 90 -9.13 7.75 9.76
N LYS A 91 -8.11 7.06 10.26
CA LYS A 91 -7.55 7.30 11.61
C LYS A 91 -6.98 8.71 11.80
N LYS A 92 -6.52 9.32 10.71
CA LYS A 92 -6.01 10.70 10.69
C LYS A 92 -7.10 11.75 10.47
N GLY A 93 -8.35 11.31 10.22
CA GLY A 93 -9.46 12.22 9.93
C GLY A 93 -9.41 12.85 8.53
N GLU A 94 -8.58 12.29 7.62
CA GLU A 94 -8.44 12.76 6.25
C GLU A 94 -9.56 12.21 5.34
N SER A 95 -10.18 11.08 5.71
CA SER A 95 -11.37 10.51 5.07
C SER A 95 -12.28 9.85 6.11
N ARG A 96 -13.52 9.55 5.73
CA ARG A 96 -14.49 8.83 6.59
C ARG A 96 -14.46 7.32 6.36
N ASP A 97 -14.06 6.92 5.17
CA ASP A 97 -13.99 5.53 4.73
C ASP A 97 -12.76 5.34 3.82
N PRO A 98 -12.07 4.20 3.87
CA PRO A 98 -10.93 3.93 3.00
C PRO A 98 -11.25 4.06 1.50
N ARG A 99 -12.51 3.82 1.11
CA ARG A 99 -12.98 3.87 -0.28
C ARG A 99 -13.12 5.29 -0.82
N GLU A 100 -13.22 6.28 0.07
CA GLU A 100 -13.34 7.71 -0.29
C GLU A 100 -11.98 8.31 -0.68
N ASN A 101 -10.88 7.68 -0.28
CA ASN A 101 -9.55 8.13 -0.68
C ASN A 101 -9.34 7.84 -2.18
N TYR A 102 -9.42 8.88 -3.02
CA TYR A 102 -9.32 8.76 -4.47
C TYR A 102 -7.95 8.31 -4.98
N ILE A 103 -6.90 8.43 -4.16
CA ILE A 103 -5.55 7.93 -4.44
C ILE A 103 -5.22 6.65 -3.68
N GLY A 104 -6.14 6.18 -2.83
CA GLY A 104 -5.97 4.97 -2.02
C GLY A 104 -6.15 3.69 -2.83
N PHE A 105 -5.37 2.69 -2.54
CA PHE A 105 -5.30 1.44 -3.30
C PHE A 105 -6.49 0.48 -3.05
N ILE A 106 -7.27 0.65 -1.99
CA ILE A 106 -8.34 -0.28 -1.59
C ILE A 106 -9.35 -0.52 -2.72
N ASN A 107 -9.69 0.54 -3.48
CA ASN A 107 -10.62 0.41 -4.60
C ASN A 107 -10.10 -0.52 -5.71
N CYS A 108 -8.80 -0.73 -5.85
CA CYS A 108 -8.24 -1.70 -6.79
C CYS A 108 -8.57 -3.16 -6.42
N TYR A 109 -8.89 -3.44 -5.15
CA TYR A 109 -9.29 -4.74 -4.64
C TYR A 109 -10.81 -4.91 -4.51
N LEU A 110 -11.58 -3.84 -4.68
CA LEU A 110 -13.04 -3.85 -4.56
C LEU A 110 -13.77 -3.66 -5.89
N LYS A 111 -13.11 -3.04 -6.85
CA LYS A 111 -13.71 -2.70 -8.16
C LYS A 111 -12.79 -3.22 -9.27
N GLU A 112 -13.27 -4.19 -10.02
CA GLU A 112 -12.53 -4.74 -11.15
C GLU A 112 -12.23 -3.64 -12.18
N GLY A 113 -10.96 -3.59 -12.64
CA GLY A 113 -10.51 -2.58 -13.60
C GLY A 113 -10.38 -1.17 -13.05
N PHE A 114 -10.46 -0.96 -11.72
CA PHE A 114 -10.21 0.34 -11.13
C PHE A 114 -8.74 0.73 -11.27
N GLU A 115 -8.50 1.91 -11.82
CA GLU A 115 -7.16 2.42 -12.11
C GLU A 115 -6.83 3.64 -11.25
N LEU A 116 -5.57 3.73 -10.86
CA LEU A 116 -4.98 4.87 -10.17
C LEU A 116 -3.88 5.50 -11.04
N PRO A 117 -3.48 6.77 -10.77
CA PRO A 117 -2.32 7.38 -11.44
C PRO A 117 -1.02 6.60 -11.25
N ILE A 118 -0.95 5.75 -10.23
CA ILE A 118 0.12 4.78 -9.99
C ILE A 118 -0.40 3.37 -10.30
N LYS A 119 0.43 2.54 -10.90
CA LYS A 119 0.04 1.17 -11.23
C LYS A 119 0.05 0.30 -9.97
N ILE A 120 -1.13 -0.10 -9.50
CA ILE A 120 -1.32 -1.13 -8.48
C ILE A 120 -1.50 -2.48 -9.17
N THR A 121 -0.71 -3.46 -8.76
CA THR A 121 -0.87 -4.85 -9.18
C THR A 121 -1.59 -5.61 -8.08
N VAL A 122 -2.80 -6.09 -8.37
CA VAL A 122 -3.55 -6.91 -7.42
C VAL A 122 -2.74 -8.17 -7.08
N HIS A 123 -2.48 -8.40 -5.79
CA HIS A 123 -1.63 -9.48 -5.36
C HIS A 123 -2.26 -10.84 -5.63
N HIS A 124 -1.46 -11.84 -5.98
CA HIS A 124 -1.95 -13.18 -6.33
C HIS A 124 -2.71 -13.89 -5.20
N TYR A 125 -2.45 -13.58 -3.92
CA TYR A 125 -3.26 -14.09 -2.81
C TYR A 125 -4.72 -13.68 -2.91
N PHE A 126 -5.02 -12.48 -3.43
CA PHE A 126 -6.40 -12.04 -3.61
C PHE A 126 -7.19 -12.98 -4.53
N TYR A 127 -6.59 -13.43 -5.62
CA TYR A 127 -7.24 -14.36 -6.56
C TYR A 127 -7.42 -15.79 -6.03
N ARG A 128 -6.86 -16.11 -4.87
CA ARG A 128 -7.12 -17.37 -4.17
C ARG A 128 -8.38 -17.32 -3.30
N LEU A 129 -8.94 -16.13 -3.09
CA LEU A 129 -10.13 -15.96 -2.28
C LEU A 129 -11.40 -16.47 -2.97
N GLY A 130 -11.45 -16.58 -4.29
CA GLY A 130 -12.64 -17.04 -5.01
C GLY A 130 -12.41 -17.24 -6.49
N ASP A 131 -13.44 -17.73 -7.17
CA ASP A 131 -13.38 -18.08 -8.59
C ASP A 131 -13.65 -16.88 -9.54
N SER A 132 -14.07 -15.75 -8.98
CA SER A 132 -14.27 -14.50 -9.71
C SER A 132 -13.76 -13.31 -8.90
N PHE A 133 -13.48 -12.18 -9.58
CA PHE A 133 -13.09 -10.95 -8.91
C PHE A 133 -14.14 -10.52 -7.88
N SER A 134 -15.42 -10.60 -8.23
CA SER A 134 -16.54 -10.24 -7.34
C SER A 134 -16.56 -11.09 -6.08
N GLU A 135 -16.30 -12.39 -6.20
CA GLU A 135 -16.22 -13.29 -5.06
C GLU A 135 -15.00 -12.99 -4.20
N CYS A 136 -13.83 -12.78 -4.82
CA CYS A 136 -12.63 -12.36 -4.13
C CYS A 136 -12.85 -11.07 -3.34
N ALA A 137 -13.47 -10.05 -3.95
CA ALA A 137 -13.78 -8.78 -3.31
C ALA A 137 -14.71 -8.96 -2.10
N LYS A 138 -15.78 -9.80 -2.23
CA LYS A 138 -16.66 -10.12 -1.10
C LYS A 138 -15.93 -10.77 0.05
N ARG A 139 -15.05 -11.74 -0.22
CA ARG A 139 -14.27 -12.41 0.82
C ARG A 139 -13.19 -11.49 1.41
N PHE A 140 -12.62 -10.60 0.63
CA PHE A 140 -11.71 -9.57 1.12
C PHE A 140 -12.38 -8.63 2.14
N LEU A 141 -13.68 -8.35 1.99
CA LEU A 141 -14.46 -7.57 2.95
C LEU A 141 -14.62 -8.25 4.32
N PHE A 142 -14.55 -9.59 4.41
CA PHE A 142 -14.53 -10.26 5.72
C PHE A 142 -13.31 -9.90 6.56
N TYR A 143 -12.16 -9.66 5.92
CA TYR A 143 -10.97 -9.17 6.60
C TYR A 143 -11.13 -7.73 7.09
N GLU A 144 -11.90 -6.91 6.39
CA GLU A 144 -12.28 -5.58 6.88
C GLU A 144 -13.09 -5.67 8.17
N ASP A 145 -14.11 -6.51 8.19
CA ASP A 145 -14.95 -6.70 9.37
C ASP A 145 -14.12 -7.20 10.57
N ALA A 146 -13.23 -8.15 10.34
CA ALA A 146 -12.31 -8.64 11.35
C ALA A 146 -11.36 -7.54 11.88
N TYR A 147 -10.84 -6.74 10.95
CA TYR A 147 -9.98 -5.59 11.28
C TYR A 147 -10.74 -4.56 12.11
N ARG A 148 -11.94 -4.15 11.70
CA ARG A 148 -12.78 -3.18 12.41
C ARG A 148 -13.14 -3.64 13.82
N LYS A 149 -13.52 -4.90 13.99
CA LYS A 149 -13.82 -5.50 15.31
C LYS A 149 -12.61 -5.43 16.22
N ARG A 150 -11.41 -5.74 15.70
CA ARG A 150 -10.17 -5.68 16.47
C ARG A 150 -9.80 -4.26 16.89
N ILE A 151 -9.98 -3.27 16.00
CA ILE A 151 -9.71 -1.87 16.36
C ILE A 151 -10.72 -1.38 17.42
N ALA A 152 -12.00 -1.73 17.29
CA ALA A 152 -13.04 -1.32 18.23
C ALA A 152 -12.78 -1.80 19.68
N LEU A 153 -11.97 -2.85 19.86
CA LEU A 153 -11.54 -3.33 21.18
C LEU A 153 -10.45 -2.44 21.81
N TYR A 154 -9.80 -1.55 21.06
CA TYR A 154 -8.74 -0.66 21.54
C TYR A 154 -9.18 0.81 21.62
N PHE A 155 -10.40 1.12 21.27
CA PHE A 155 -11.06 2.42 21.39
C PHE A 155 -12.37 2.28 22.16
#